data_73ff2fffefd0f5f76c860c51121bea93
#
_entry.id   73ff2fffefd0f5f76c860c51121bea93
#
_cell.length_a   1.000
_cell.length_b   1.000
_cell.length_c   1.000
_cell.angle_alpha   90.00
_cell.angle_beta   90.00
_cell.angle_gamma   90.00
#
_symmetry.space_group_name_H-M   'P 1'
#
loop_
_entity.id
_entity.type
_entity.pdbx_description
1 polymer ?
#
loop_
_entity_poly.entity_id
_entity_poly.type
_entity_poly.pdbx_seq_one_letter_code
_entity_poly.pdbx_strand_id
1 'polypeptide(L)'
;MSWQGQMSTIVRYLIDDIDSDSYTFSPHRIETTILVAAQLTQMTVEFGKTYSVNVENCTLSPDPTVETEDHAFITLICLRAACIIVGSQIRSESGNAISIKDGPSAIDLRGVTNTL
;
A
#
# COMPACT_ATOMS: atom_id res chain seq x y z
N MET A 1 -10.96 -17.19 -8.03
CA MET A 1 -9.74 -16.43 -7.72
C MET A 1 -9.98 -15.63 -6.45
N SER A 2 -9.02 -15.61 -5.55
CA SER A 2 -9.16 -14.90 -4.29
C SER A 2 -8.68 -13.46 -4.40
N TRP A 3 -9.03 -12.66 -3.41
CA TRP A 3 -8.60 -11.26 -3.36
C TRP A 3 -7.06 -11.14 -3.33
N GLN A 4 -6.36 -12.10 -2.72
CA GLN A 4 -4.91 -12.06 -2.66
C GLN A 4 -4.28 -11.96 -4.05
N GLY A 5 -4.73 -12.78 -4.98
CA GLY A 5 -4.20 -12.76 -6.33
C GLY A 5 -4.54 -11.49 -7.10
N GLN A 6 -5.82 -11.17 -7.17
CA GLN A 6 -6.29 -10.05 -7.99
C GLN A 6 -5.84 -8.69 -7.46
N MET A 7 -6.07 -8.44 -6.18
CA MET A 7 -5.74 -7.14 -5.60
C MET A 7 -4.23 -6.93 -5.51
N SER A 8 -3.47 -7.98 -5.21
CA SER A 8 -2.01 -7.87 -5.21
C SER A 8 -1.46 -7.52 -6.58
N THR A 9 -2.02 -8.10 -7.63
CA THR A 9 -1.62 -7.77 -9.01
C THR A 9 -1.86 -6.29 -9.30
N ILE A 10 -3.03 -5.77 -8.93
CA ILE A 10 -3.35 -4.36 -9.14
C ILE A 10 -2.37 -3.45 -8.41
N VAL A 11 -2.09 -3.76 -7.14
CA VAL A 11 -1.16 -2.96 -6.34
C VAL A 11 0.24 -2.98 -6.96
N ARG A 12 0.70 -4.14 -7.42
CA ARG A 12 2.03 -4.25 -8.04
C ARG A 12 2.15 -3.42 -9.31
N TYR A 13 1.09 -3.35 -10.12
CA TYR A 13 1.09 -2.49 -11.30
C TYR A 13 1.11 -1.01 -10.91
N LEU A 14 0.44 -0.65 -9.84
CA LEU A 14 0.41 0.74 -9.38
C LEU A 14 1.77 1.20 -8.82
N ILE A 15 2.53 0.29 -8.23
CA ILE A 15 3.85 0.62 -7.65
C ILE A 15 5.03 0.21 -8.53
N ASP A 16 4.76 -0.32 -9.73
CA ASP A 16 5.75 -0.77 -10.68
C ASP A 16 6.66 -1.87 -10.13
N ASP A 17 6.08 -2.83 -9.45
CA ASP A 17 6.78 -4.00 -8.88
C ASP A 17 6.24 -5.27 -9.52
N ILE A 18 6.44 -5.41 -10.85
CA ILE A 18 5.80 -6.44 -11.66
C ILE A 18 6.71 -7.57 -12.11
N ASP A 19 8.00 -7.48 -11.82
CA ASP A 19 8.96 -8.52 -12.19
C ASP A 19 8.92 -9.65 -11.16
N SER A 20 8.27 -10.77 -11.52
CA SER A 20 8.07 -11.89 -10.61
C SER A 20 9.38 -12.59 -10.20
N ASP A 21 10.45 -12.40 -10.96
CA ASP A 21 11.74 -12.96 -10.61
C ASP A 21 12.52 -12.08 -9.63
N SER A 22 12.07 -10.85 -9.44
CA SER A 22 12.81 -9.86 -8.65
C SER A 22 11.85 -8.88 -7.97
N TYR A 23 10.89 -9.40 -7.18
CA TYR A 23 9.97 -8.54 -6.44
C TYR A 23 10.70 -7.76 -5.36
N THR A 24 10.46 -6.46 -5.31
CA THR A 24 10.95 -5.59 -4.23
C THR A 24 10.18 -5.87 -2.94
N PHE A 25 8.88 -6.10 -3.05
CA PHE A 25 8.02 -6.37 -1.90
C PHE A 25 7.51 -7.80 -1.94
N SER A 26 7.57 -8.48 -0.81
CA SER A 26 7.07 -9.86 -0.71
C SER A 26 5.56 -9.91 -0.91
N PRO A 27 5.03 -11.06 -1.38
CA PRO A 27 3.57 -11.22 -1.47
C PRO A 27 2.87 -10.95 -0.13
N HIS A 28 3.45 -11.41 0.96
CA HIS A 28 2.87 -11.21 2.29
C HIS A 28 2.78 -9.72 2.64
N ARG A 29 3.79 -8.93 2.31
CA ARG A 29 3.78 -7.50 2.58
C ARG A 29 2.71 -6.78 1.78
N ILE A 30 2.55 -7.15 0.50
CA ILE A 30 1.51 -6.58 -0.35
C ILE A 30 0.13 -6.90 0.21
N GLU A 31 -0.11 -8.16 0.55
CA GLU A 31 -1.41 -8.60 1.08
C GLU A 31 -1.72 -7.94 2.43
N THR A 32 -0.73 -7.84 3.31
CA THR A 32 -0.91 -7.18 4.60
C THR A 32 -1.22 -5.70 4.42
N THR A 33 -0.55 -5.04 3.48
CA THR A 33 -0.81 -3.63 3.18
C THR A 33 -2.22 -3.42 2.65
N ILE A 34 -2.70 -4.34 1.81
CA ILE A 34 -4.09 -4.30 1.32
C ILE A 34 -5.08 -4.39 2.49
N LEU A 35 -4.84 -5.27 3.44
CA LEU A 35 -5.71 -5.42 4.61
C LEU A 35 -5.69 -4.18 5.50
N VAL A 36 -4.52 -3.60 5.72
CA VAL A 36 -4.40 -2.35 6.48
C VAL A 36 -5.14 -1.23 5.77
N ALA A 37 -4.99 -1.13 4.46
CA ALA A 37 -5.70 -0.13 3.66
C ALA A 37 -7.22 -0.33 3.76
N ALA A 38 -7.68 -1.58 3.71
CA ALA A 38 -9.10 -1.89 3.84
C ALA A 38 -9.65 -1.46 5.19
N GLN A 39 -8.92 -1.74 6.25
CA GLN A 39 -9.33 -1.36 7.59
C GLN A 39 -9.41 0.17 7.74
N LEU A 40 -8.39 0.88 7.28
CA LEU A 40 -8.35 2.34 7.39
C LEU A 40 -9.43 3.02 6.53
N THR A 41 -9.63 2.53 5.32
CA THR A 41 -10.56 3.15 4.37
C THR A 41 -12.01 2.97 4.82
N GLN A 42 -12.36 1.83 5.39
CA GLN A 42 -13.72 1.59 5.88
C GLN A 42 -14.11 2.51 7.05
N MET A 43 -13.14 3.11 7.72
CA MET A 43 -13.43 4.08 8.78
C MET A 43 -13.91 5.41 8.22
N THR A 44 -13.60 5.73 6.98
CA THR A 44 -13.89 7.02 6.37
C THR A 44 -14.85 6.95 5.19
N VAL A 45 -14.96 5.79 4.56
CA VAL A 45 -15.82 5.58 3.39
C VAL A 45 -16.78 4.44 3.65
N GLU A 46 -18.06 4.66 3.38
CA GLU A 46 -19.06 3.60 3.47
C GLU A 46 -19.20 2.90 2.11
N PHE A 47 -19.01 1.60 2.14
CA PHE A 47 -19.28 0.74 1.00
C PHE A 47 -20.66 0.09 1.20
N GLY A 48 -21.24 -0.44 0.14
CA GLY A 48 -22.52 -1.13 0.25
C GLY A 48 -22.46 -2.39 1.11
N LYS A 49 -21.27 -2.91 1.35
CA LYS A 49 -21.03 -4.07 2.21
C LYS A 49 -20.01 -3.71 3.29
N THR A 50 -20.08 -4.41 4.41
CA THR A 50 -19.07 -4.30 5.46
C THR A 50 -18.11 -5.48 5.31
N TYR A 51 -16.82 -5.19 5.22
CA TYR A 51 -15.79 -6.22 5.10
C TYR A 51 -15.11 -6.43 6.45
N SER A 52 -14.99 -7.68 6.83
CA SER A 52 -14.28 -8.06 8.05
C SER A 52 -12.81 -8.27 7.70
N VAL A 53 -11.93 -7.49 8.34
CA VAL A 53 -10.50 -7.52 8.08
C VAL A 53 -9.77 -8.13 9.27
N ASN A 54 -8.95 -9.15 9.01
CA ASN A 54 -8.09 -9.73 10.03
C ASN A 54 -6.66 -9.71 9.50
N VAL A 55 -5.88 -8.73 9.95
CA VAL A 55 -4.50 -8.54 9.49
C VAL A 55 -3.61 -9.69 9.96
N GLU A 56 -3.82 -10.17 11.17
CA GLU A 56 -3.01 -11.25 11.74
C GLU A 56 -3.14 -12.54 10.94
N ASN A 57 -4.37 -12.92 10.60
CA ASN A 57 -4.63 -14.14 9.85
C ASN A 57 -4.64 -13.94 8.34
N CYS A 58 -4.44 -12.72 7.89
CA CYS A 58 -4.44 -12.36 6.47
C CYS A 58 -5.75 -12.76 5.77
N THR A 59 -6.88 -12.39 6.36
CA THR A 59 -8.20 -12.72 5.81
C THR A 59 -9.05 -11.47 5.60
N LEU A 60 -9.86 -11.53 4.54
CA LEU A 60 -10.82 -10.50 4.17
C LEU A 60 -12.13 -11.18 3.80
N SER A 61 -13.20 -10.89 4.51
CA SER A 61 -14.50 -11.56 4.31
C SER A 61 -15.64 -10.55 4.31
N PRO A 62 -16.58 -10.62 3.37
CA PRO A 62 -16.57 -11.49 2.21
C PRO A 62 -15.47 -11.11 1.21
N ASP A 63 -15.09 -12.05 0.33
CA ASP A 63 -14.07 -11.76 -0.67
C ASP A 63 -14.68 -10.85 -1.76
N PRO A 64 -14.11 -9.65 -1.97
CA PRO A 64 -14.70 -8.70 -2.93
C PRO A 64 -14.51 -9.11 -4.39
N THR A 65 -13.72 -10.15 -4.65
CA THR A 65 -13.44 -10.62 -6.01
C THR A 65 -14.26 -11.85 -6.39
N VAL A 66 -15.01 -12.42 -5.45
CA VAL A 66 -15.80 -13.63 -5.66
C VAL A 66 -17.27 -13.27 -5.85
N GLU A 67 -17.97 -14.03 -6.70
CA GLU A 67 -19.37 -13.84 -7.06
C GLU A 67 -19.57 -12.51 -7.80
N THR A 68 -20.02 -11.47 -7.10
CA THR A 68 -20.16 -10.15 -7.68
C THR A 68 -18.96 -9.31 -7.24
N GLU A 69 -18.13 -8.92 -8.20
CA GLU A 69 -16.95 -8.11 -7.91
C GLU A 69 -17.36 -6.70 -7.45
N ASP A 70 -16.81 -6.28 -6.33
CA ASP A 70 -17.01 -4.93 -5.81
C ASP A 70 -15.86 -4.05 -6.31
N HIS A 71 -16.01 -3.58 -7.54
CA HIS A 71 -14.95 -2.80 -8.20
C HIS A 71 -14.60 -1.52 -7.46
N ALA A 72 -15.58 -0.86 -6.86
CA ALA A 72 -15.32 0.36 -6.11
C ALA A 72 -14.43 0.08 -4.90
N PHE A 73 -14.73 -0.98 -4.15
CA PHE A 73 -13.93 -1.39 -3.01
C PHE A 73 -12.53 -1.80 -3.45
N ILE A 74 -12.46 -2.69 -4.45
CA ILE A 74 -11.18 -3.20 -4.97
C ILE A 74 -10.28 -2.05 -5.40
N THR A 75 -10.80 -1.15 -6.23
CA THR A 75 -10.02 -0.03 -6.79
C THR A 75 -9.53 0.91 -5.69
N LEU A 76 -10.43 1.32 -4.81
CA LEU A 76 -10.09 2.28 -3.75
C LEU A 76 -9.08 1.71 -2.77
N ILE A 77 -9.26 0.46 -2.38
CA ILE A 77 -8.34 -0.19 -1.43
C ILE A 77 -6.97 -0.40 -2.07
N CYS A 78 -6.91 -0.82 -3.34
CA CYS A 78 -5.63 -1.00 -4.02
C CYS A 78 -4.88 0.31 -4.19
N LEU A 79 -5.59 1.39 -4.52
CA LEU A 79 -4.99 2.72 -4.60
C LEU A 79 -4.43 3.15 -3.25
N ARG A 80 -5.19 2.94 -2.19
CA ARG A 80 -4.74 3.28 -0.83
C ARG A 80 -3.51 2.47 -0.43
N ALA A 81 -3.50 1.17 -0.73
CA ALA A 81 -2.37 0.30 -0.44
C ALA A 81 -1.13 0.75 -1.19
N ALA A 82 -1.27 1.10 -2.47
CA ALA A 82 -0.17 1.62 -3.27
C ALA A 82 0.38 2.92 -2.66
N CYS A 83 -0.49 3.81 -2.23
CA CYS A 83 -0.07 5.06 -1.58
C CYS A 83 0.69 4.81 -0.28
N ILE A 84 0.27 3.83 0.50
CA ILE A 84 0.97 3.48 1.75
C ILE A 84 2.39 3.00 1.45
N ILE A 85 2.54 2.13 0.44
CA ILE A 85 3.85 1.60 0.08
C ILE A 85 4.76 2.69 -0.48
N VAL A 86 4.26 3.51 -1.39
CA VAL A 86 5.02 4.60 -1.98
C VAL A 86 5.39 5.63 -0.91
N GLY A 87 4.46 5.95 -0.01
CA GLY A 87 4.74 6.85 1.10
C GLY A 87 5.84 6.32 2.01
N SER A 88 5.86 5.01 2.25
CA SER A 88 6.92 4.37 3.02
C SER A 88 8.29 4.50 2.33
N GLN A 89 8.33 4.32 0.99
CA GLN A 89 9.56 4.49 0.22
C GLN A 89 10.07 5.93 0.27
N ILE A 90 9.18 6.90 0.11
CA ILE A 90 9.54 8.31 0.17
C ILE A 90 10.13 8.65 1.54
N ARG A 91 9.51 8.20 2.62
CA ARG A 91 10.02 8.43 3.97
C ARG A 91 11.40 7.82 4.17
N SER A 92 11.61 6.63 3.64
CA SER A 92 12.90 5.94 3.73
C SER A 92 13.99 6.69 2.98
N GLU A 93 13.69 7.16 1.77
CA GLU A 93 14.62 7.95 0.96
C GLU A 93 14.92 9.30 1.59
N SER A 94 13.93 9.95 2.17
CA SER A 94 14.11 11.20 2.89
C SER A 94 15.02 11.01 4.09
N GLY A 95 14.84 9.93 4.85
CA GLY A 95 15.69 9.58 5.97
C GLY A 95 17.13 9.36 5.54
N ASN A 96 17.34 8.66 4.44
CA ASN A 96 18.67 8.41 3.91
C ASN A 96 19.32 9.71 3.42
N ALA A 97 18.57 10.58 2.76
CA ALA A 97 19.08 11.85 2.29
C ALA A 97 19.52 12.74 3.45
N ILE A 98 18.75 12.75 4.53
CA ILE A 98 19.09 13.50 5.75
C ILE A 98 20.38 12.97 6.36
N SER A 99 20.53 11.65 6.43
CA SER A 99 21.72 11.01 6.99
C SER A 99 22.96 11.32 6.17
N ILE A 100 22.85 11.33 4.85
CA ILE A 100 23.96 11.62 3.95
C ILE A 100 24.43 13.07 4.11
N LYS A 101 23.51 13.98 4.36
CA LYS A 101 23.80 15.41 4.53
C LYS A 101 24.13 15.81 5.94
N ASP A 102 24.25 14.85 6.82
CA ASP A 102 24.49 15.09 8.22
C ASP A 102 25.79 15.86 8.44
N GLY A 103 25.71 16.84 9.30
CA GLY A 103 26.85 17.66 9.73
C GLY A 103 27.10 18.88 8.90
N PRO A 104 27.31 18.81 7.58
CA PRO A 104 27.75 19.99 6.87
C PRO A 104 26.73 21.09 6.74
N SER A 105 25.44 20.80 6.73
CA SER A 105 24.50 21.87 6.45
C SER A 105 23.06 21.56 6.82
N ALA A 106 22.54 22.30 7.77
CA ALA A 106 21.12 22.29 8.09
C ALA A 106 20.29 22.92 6.97
N ILE A 107 20.90 23.77 6.15
CA ILE A 107 20.25 24.42 5.01
C ILE A 107 19.86 23.38 3.98
N ASP A 108 20.76 22.45 3.66
CA ASP A 108 20.50 21.38 2.73
C ASP A 108 19.38 20.46 3.22
N LEU A 109 19.38 20.19 4.52
CA LEU A 109 18.34 19.40 5.15
C LEU A 109 16.97 20.07 4.95
N ARG A 110 16.90 21.37 5.13
CA ARG A 110 15.69 22.15 4.94
C ARG A 110 15.24 22.10 3.48
N GLY A 111 16.17 22.20 2.55
CA GLY A 111 15.90 22.11 1.13
C GLY A 111 15.31 20.77 0.74
N VAL A 112 15.85 19.69 1.26
CA VAL A 112 15.32 18.35 1.02
C VAL A 112 13.88 18.23 1.52
N THR A 113 13.60 18.74 2.70
CA THR A 113 12.26 18.72 3.27
C THR A 113 11.27 19.49 2.41
N ASN A 114 11.67 20.63 1.88
CA ASN A 114 10.80 21.48 1.08
C ASN A 114 10.51 20.91 -0.31
N THR A 115 11.37 20.05 -0.83
CA THR A 115 11.18 19.44 -2.14
C THR A 115 10.34 18.18 -2.11
N LEU A 116 10.15 17.62 -0.95
CA LEU A 116 9.35 16.41 -0.77
C LEU A 116 7.92 16.73 -0.37
#